data_781158e34e42a310b28202669c214f7b
#
_entry.id   781158e34e42a310b28202669c214f7b
#
_cell.length_a   1.000
_cell.length_b   1.000
_cell.length_c   1.000
_cell.angle_alpha   90.00
_cell.angle_beta   90.00
_cell.angle_gamma   90.00
#
_symmetry.space_group_name_H-M   'P 1'
#
loop_
_entity.id
_entity.type
_entity.pdbx_description
1 polymer ?
#
loop_
_entity_poly.entity_id
_entity_poly.type
_entity_poly.pdbx_seq_one_letter_code
_entity_poly.pdbx_strand_id
1 'polypeptide(L)'
;MARAPTPRPVPVPTDRRRALSGLDAVIEQAECTRTRYLVHVEELTTAGRDAGPALAMLRQAEDRLVRLRESRAVLVSGELARPRDEGG
;
A
#
# COMPACT_ATOMS: atom_id res chain seq x y z
N MET A 1 -12.68 -43.42 -12.86
CA MET A 1 -12.60 -42.98 -12.63
C MET A 1 -12.14 -42.23 -12.15
N ALA A 2 -11.80 -41.77 -11.97
CA ALA A 2 -11.20 -41.16 -11.46
C ALA A 2 -11.15 -39.99 -11.59
N ARG A 3 -10.98 -39.36 -11.31
CA ARG A 3 -10.93 -38.30 -11.34
C ARG A 3 -9.99 -37.70 -11.04
N ALA A 4 -9.67 -37.03 -11.30
CA ALA A 4 -8.68 -36.37 -11.21
C ALA A 4 -8.69 -35.42 -10.35
N PRO A 5 -8.01 -35.14 -9.78
CA PRO A 5 -7.92 -34.30 -8.84
C PRO A 5 -7.54 -33.12 -9.23
N THR A 6 -7.60 -32.52 -9.26
CA THR A 6 -7.28 -31.43 -9.51
C THR A 6 -6.52 -30.73 -8.96
N PRO A 7 -5.90 -30.28 -9.07
CA PRO A 7 -4.96 -29.66 -8.62
C PRO A 7 -5.04 -28.50 -8.26
N ARG A 8 -4.78 -28.07 -7.89
CA ARG A 8 -4.74 -27.05 -7.47
C ARG A 8 -3.86 -26.25 -7.78
N PRO A 9 -3.75 -25.54 -8.02
CA PRO A 9 -2.97 -24.70 -8.46
C PRO A 9 -2.35 -23.98 -7.59
N VAL A 10 -1.63 -23.37 -7.63
CA VAL A 10 -0.98 -22.73 -6.93
C VAL A 10 -1.25 -21.47 -6.99
N PRO A 11 -1.92 -20.94 -6.49
CA PRO A 11 -2.26 -19.66 -6.43
C PRO A 11 -1.30 -18.77 -5.83
N VAL A 12 -0.31 -19.18 -5.30
CA VAL A 12 0.56 -18.25 -4.63
C VAL A 12 0.94 -17.05 -5.47
N PRO A 13 1.42 -17.18 -6.68
CA PRO A 13 1.73 -16.03 -7.51
C PRO A 13 0.52 -15.17 -7.77
N THR A 14 -0.62 -15.80 -7.94
CA THR A 14 -1.84 -15.07 -8.20
C THR A 14 -2.29 -14.30 -6.99
N ASP A 15 -2.21 -14.93 -5.83
CA ASP A 15 -2.60 -14.27 -4.59
C ASP A 15 -1.70 -13.08 -4.30
N ARG A 16 -0.42 -13.26 -4.53
CA ARG A 16 0.52 -12.18 -4.29
C ARG A 16 0.30 -11.03 -5.25
N ARG A 17 0.04 -11.35 -6.49
CA ARG A 17 -0.24 -10.35 -7.49
C ARG A 17 -1.50 -9.59 -7.14
N ARG A 18 -2.51 -10.30 -6.66
CA ARG A 18 -3.75 -9.68 -6.26
C ARG A 18 -3.54 -8.78 -5.05
N ALA A 19 -2.73 -9.25 -4.10
CA ALA A 19 -2.42 -8.45 -2.93
C ALA A 19 -1.68 -7.18 -3.32
N LEU A 20 -0.73 -7.29 -4.25
CA LEU A 20 -0.01 -6.11 -4.71
C LEU A 20 -0.93 -5.14 -5.43
N SER A 21 -1.81 -5.66 -6.27
CA SER A 21 -2.74 -4.82 -6.99
C SER A 21 -3.68 -4.08 -6.04
N GLY A 22 -4.19 -4.78 -5.04
CA GLY A 22 -5.04 -4.16 -4.05
C GLY A 22 -4.30 -3.11 -3.25
N LEU A 23 -3.07 -3.42 -2.89
CA LEU A 23 -2.25 -2.49 -2.13
C LEU A 23 -1.92 -1.26 -2.95
N ASP A 24 -1.61 -1.43 -4.24
CA ASP A 24 -1.34 -0.31 -5.12
C ASP A 24 -2.55 0.62 -5.22
N ALA A 25 -3.74 0.05 -5.26
CA ALA A 25 -4.97 0.86 -5.30
C ALA A 25 -5.13 1.66 -4.01
N VAL A 26 -4.83 1.05 -2.88
CA VAL A 26 -4.92 1.74 -1.60
C VAL A 26 -3.87 2.84 -1.51
N ILE A 27 -2.67 2.58 -2.00
CA ILE A 27 -1.61 3.59 -2.02
C ILE A 27 -2.03 4.77 -2.87
N GLU A 28 -2.58 4.51 -4.03
CA GLU A 28 -3.04 5.55 -4.92
C GLU A 28 -4.08 6.42 -4.24
N GLN A 29 -5.00 5.80 -3.56
CA GLN A 29 -6.02 6.51 -2.85
C GLN A 29 -5.45 7.32 -1.70
N ALA A 30 -4.49 6.75 -0.99
CA ALA A 30 -3.83 7.46 0.10
C ALA A 30 -3.04 8.66 -0.41
N GLU A 31 -2.46 8.54 -1.60
CA GLU A 31 -1.77 9.67 -2.21
C GLU A 31 -2.74 10.79 -2.57
N CYS A 32 -3.89 10.45 -3.08
CA CYS A 32 -4.92 11.44 -3.35
C CYS A 32 -5.37 12.13 -2.08
N THR A 33 -5.54 11.37 -1.02
CA THR A 33 -5.94 11.92 0.27
C THR A 33 -4.88 12.88 0.79
N ARG A 34 -3.61 12.48 0.68
CA ARG A 34 -2.52 13.35 1.10
C ARG A 34 -2.52 14.66 0.31
N THR A 35 -2.72 14.57 -0.99
CA THR A 35 -2.75 15.74 -1.82
C THR A 35 -3.88 16.69 -1.43
N ARG A 36 -5.03 16.13 -1.11
CA ARG A 36 -6.14 16.94 -0.66
C ARG A 36 -5.82 17.69 0.62
N TYR A 37 -5.20 17.02 1.58
CA TYR A 37 -4.84 17.69 2.82
C TYR A 37 -3.78 18.75 2.58
N LEU A 38 -2.85 18.47 1.68
CA LEU A 38 -1.82 19.45 1.36
C LEU A 38 -2.43 20.72 0.79
N VAL A 39 -3.34 20.56 -0.16
CA VAL A 39 -4.02 21.71 -0.76
C VAL A 39 -4.81 22.47 0.30
N HIS A 40 -5.49 21.72 1.18
CA HIS A 40 -6.28 22.35 2.22
C HIS A 40 -5.41 23.15 3.18
N VAL A 41 -4.25 22.61 3.55
CA VAL A 41 -3.30 23.34 4.39
C VAL A 41 -2.87 24.61 3.71
N GLU A 42 -2.57 24.54 2.42
CA GLU A 42 -2.16 25.72 1.69
C GLU A 42 -3.25 26.78 1.63
N GLU A 43 -4.48 26.34 1.44
CA GLU A 43 -5.61 27.26 1.40
C GLU A 43 -5.80 27.94 2.74
N LEU A 44 -5.73 27.18 3.82
CA LEU A 44 -5.88 27.75 5.15
C LEU A 44 -4.77 28.72 5.46
N THR A 45 -3.55 28.35 5.11
CA THR A 45 -2.39 29.20 5.36
C THR A 45 -2.51 30.50 4.57
N THR A 46 -2.89 30.41 3.31
CA THR A 46 -3.04 31.60 2.47
C THR A 46 -4.13 32.51 3.01
N ALA A 47 -5.18 31.93 3.56
CA ALA A 47 -6.27 32.70 4.13
C ALA A 47 -5.96 33.23 5.53
N GLY A 48 -4.80 32.93 6.05
CA GLY A 48 -4.44 33.36 7.39
C GLY A 48 -5.20 32.63 8.47
N ARG A 49 -5.65 31.42 8.19
CA ARG A 49 -6.42 30.65 9.14
C ARG A 49 -5.57 29.57 9.77
N ASP A 50 -6.05 29.02 10.86
CA ASP A 50 -5.31 28.00 11.58
C ASP A 50 -5.26 26.71 10.79
N ALA A 51 -4.11 26.31 10.34
CA ALA A 51 -3.92 25.09 9.58
C ALA A 51 -3.47 23.93 10.46
N GLY A 52 -3.39 24.12 11.78
CA GLY A 52 -2.89 23.09 12.68
C GLY A 52 -3.61 21.75 12.55
N PRO A 53 -4.95 21.73 12.66
CA PRO A 53 -5.65 20.44 12.50
C PRO A 53 -5.45 19.80 11.14
N ALA A 54 -5.41 20.62 10.07
CA ALA A 54 -5.19 20.08 8.74
C ALA A 54 -3.79 19.53 8.59
N LEU A 55 -2.80 20.19 9.20
CA LEU A 55 -1.44 19.68 9.21
C LEU A 55 -1.34 18.35 9.92
N ALA A 56 -2.06 18.19 11.02
CA ALA A 56 -2.08 16.92 11.74
C ALA A 56 -2.62 15.81 10.84
N MET A 57 -3.68 16.11 10.10
CA MET A 57 -4.26 15.12 9.20
C MET A 57 -3.29 14.80 8.05
N LEU A 58 -2.59 15.82 7.56
CA LEU A 58 -1.61 15.62 6.52
C LEU A 58 -0.50 14.68 7.00
N ARG A 59 -0.03 14.88 8.23
CA ARG A 59 0.99 13.99 8.79
C ARG A 59 0.51 12.57 8.91
N GLN A 60 -0.73 12.40 9.35
CA GLN A 60 -1.29 11.06 9.45
C GLN A 60 -1.35 10.40 8.08
N ALA A 61 -1.73 11.16 7.06
CA ALA A 61 -1.80 10.64 5.71
C ALA A 61 -0.40 10.25 5.22
N GLU A 62 0.59 11.04 5.54
CA GLU A 62 1.96 10.74 5.15
C GLU A 62 2.50 9.50 5.87
N ASP A 63 2.23 9.39 7.15
CA ASP A 63 2.63 8.21 7.91
C ASP A 63 1.98 6.96 7.36
N ARG A 64 0.72 7.06 7.01
CA ARG A 64 0.01 5.94 6.44
C ARG A 64 0.64 5.51 5.12
N LEU A 65 1.00 6.49 4.29
CA LEU A 65 1.65 6.21 3.02
C LEU A 65 2.97 5.49 3.21
N VAL A 66 3.76 5.93 4.18
CA VAL A 66 5.03 5.28 4.47
C VAL A 66 4.79 3.82 4.81
N ARG A 67 3.83 3.55 5.68
CA ARG A 67 3.54 2.17 6.09
C ARG A 67 3.02 1.33 4.92
N LEU A 68 2.20 1.92 4.08
CA LEU A 68 1.68 1.20 2.93
C LEU A 68 2.80 0.86 1.96
N ARG A 69 3.70 1.79 1.73
CA ARG A 69 4.82 1.55 0.83
C ARG A 69 5.78 0.53 1.40
N GLU A 70 5.96 0.53 2.70
CA GLU A 70 6.77 -0.48 3.36
C GLU A 70 6.14 -1.87 3.20
N SER A 71 4.83 -1.95 3.37
CA SER A 71 4.13 -3.21 3.18
C SER A 71 4.29 -3.70 1.75
N ARG A 72 4.23 -2.79 0.81
CA ARG A 72 4.40 -3.15 -0.59
C ARG A 72 5.81 -3.65 -0.84
N ALA A 73 6.79 -2.97 -0.28
CA ALA A 73 8.18 -3.37 -0.44
C ALA A 73 8.42 -4.76 0.14
N VAL A 74 7.81 -5.04 1.27
CA VAL A 74 7.94 -6.35 1.88
C VAL A 74 7.34 -7.43 0.98
N LEU A 75 6.19 -7.16 0.39
CA LEU A 75 5.58 -8.12 -0.51
C LEU A 75 6.45 -8.38 -1.73
N VAL A 76 6.98 -7.33 -2.30
CA VAL A 76 7.85 -7.46 -3.47
C VAL A 76 9.13 -8.20 -3.10
N SER A 77 9.73 -7.83 -1.99
CA SER A 77 10.95 -8.48 -1.52
C SER A 77 10.72 -9.94 -1.21
N GLY A 78 9.61 -10.22 -0.57
CA GLY A 78 9.28 -11.59 -0.25
C GLY A 78 9.15 -12.43 -1.49
N GLU A 79 8.62 -11.85 -2.54
CA GLU A 79 8.48 -12.56 -3.77
C GLU A 79 9.82 -12.82 -4.43
N LEU A 80 10.69 -11.87 -4.38
CA LEU A 80 11.99 -12.02 -4.98
C LEU A 80 12.87 -12.91 -4.15
N ALA A 81 12.73 -12.81 -2.90
CA ALA A 81 13.55 -13.52 -2.04
C ALA A 81 13.13 -14.86 -1.78
N ARG A 82 12.41 -15.45 -2.17
CA ARG A 82 12.01 -16.58 -1.86
C ARG A 82 12.80 -17.45 -1.57
N PRO A 83 13.03 -17.91 -1.07
CA PRO A 83 13.71 -18.58 -0.58
C PRO A 83 14.54 -19.24 -0.62
N ARG A 84 15.04 -19.34 -0.28
CA ARG A 84 15.81 -19.75 -0.35
C ARG A 84 16.04 -20.60 0.42
N ASP A 85 15.75 -20.87 0.79
CA ASP A 85 15.95 -21.55 1.37
C ASP A 85 16.63 -22.20 1.55
N GLU A 86 16.89 -22.30 1.59
CA GLU A 86 17.40 -22.74 1.72
C GLU A 86 17.96 -23.39 1.91
N GLY A 87 17.88 -23.57 2.02
CA GLY A 87 18.42 -23.96 2.21
C GLY A 87 18.86 -24.32 2.26
N GLY A 88 18.97 -24.47 2.38
CA GLY A 88 19.55 -24.62 2.38
C GLY A 88 19.72 -24.70 2.50
#